data_c52077bbee00421725f71fae0c6e8b2a
#
_entry.id   c52077bbee00421725f71fae0c6e8b2a
#
_cell.length_a   1.000
_cell.length_b   1.000
_cell.length_c   1.000
_cell.angle_alpha   90.00
_cell.angle_beta   90.00
_cell.angle_gamma   90.00
#
_symmetry.space_group_name_H-M   'P 1'
#
loop_
_entity.id
_entity.type
_entity.pdbx_description
1 polymer ?
#
loop_
_entity_poly.entity_id
_entity_poly.type
_entity_poly.pdbx_seq_one_letter_code
_entity_poly.pdbx_strand_id
1 'polypeptide(L)'
;MSRLFLIIGLLLLSVLTTSAQYDVSFGHYWSMEPSFNPATVGKDAKLNFTGAYAIQMAGFEHNPNTMYAAADMPFYALRSYHGVGIQFINDAIGLFSHKRIGLQYAYQPELFGGRLGLGLNLSMLNEKFDGSKLDIDDTKDPLFTTTPVNGSGFDIGLGLYYRRADWYAGFSVMHLNSPHIELGEKNELDISATYYLTGGYNIHLNHPFLTVHTSVLGRTDGVAYRADVSGRLVYSHEKRNLYGGLSYSPTNSVTVQIGGVIRGVRLGYSYEIYTSSISFGNGSHELFIGYQTDINLHKKGRNLHKSVRIL
;
A
#
# COMPACT_ATOMS: atom_id res chain seq x y z
N MET A 1 49.98 -7.92 2.19
CA MET A 1 49.07 -7.89 3.37
C MET A 1 47.88 -6.97 3.18
N SER A 2 48.01 -5.74 2.65
CA SER A 2 46.87 -4.81 2.48
C SER A 2 45.74 -5.32 1.58
N ARG A 3 46.05 -6.05 0.48
CA ARG A 3 45.03 -6.62 -0.43
C ARG A 3 44.22 -7.75 0.21
N LEU A 4 44.83 -8.53 1.11
CA LEU A 4 44.14 -9.60 1.83
C LEU A 4 43.14 -9.04 2.86
N PHE A 5 43.52 -7.96 3.57
CA PHE A 5 42.61 -7.27 4.50
C PHE A 5 41.46 -6.58 3.75
N LEU A 6 41.67 -6.10 2.53
CA LEU A 6 40.64 -5.51 1.69
C LEU A 6 39.64 -6.57 1.19
N ILE A 7 40.12 -7.76 0.82
CA ILE A 7 39.27 -8.89 0.41
C ILE A 7 38.51 -9.46 1.60
N ILE A 8 39.11 -9.58 2.77
CA ILE A 8 38.44 -10.02 4.01
C ILE A 8 37.41 -8.98 4.45
N GLY A 9 37.73 -7.69 4.35
CA GLY A 9 36.79 -6.60 4.62
C GLY A 9 35.59 -6.60 3.66
N LEU A 10 35.81 -6.86 2.36
CA LEU A 10 34.75 -7.03 1.36
C LEU A 10 33.91 -8.29 1.58
N LEU A 11 34.53 -9.41 1.99
CA LEU A 11 33.82 -10.64 2.33
C LEU A 11 32.99 -10.52 3.62
N LEU A 12 33.46 -9.74 4.62
CA LEU A 12 32.70 -9.45 5.84
C LEU A 12 31.52 -8.49 5.61
N LEU A 13 31.61 -7.63 4.58
CA LEU A 13 30.49 -6.79 4.14
C LEU A 13 29.43 -7.53 3.34
N SER A 14 29.70 -8.75 2.87
CA SER A 14 28.77 -9.57 2.08
C SER A 14 27.88 -10.51 2.90
N VAL A 15 27.95 -10.49 4.22
CA VAL A 15 26.94 -11.12 5.09
C VAL A 15 25.73 -10.19 5.16
N LEU A 16 25.10 -9.95 4.00
CA LEU A 16 23.79 -9.37 3.93
C LEU A 16 22.80 -10.43 4.38
N THR A 17 22.30 -10.29 5.59
CA THR A 17 21.13 -11.04 6.01
C THR A 17 20.02 -10.70 5.04
N THR A 18 19.62 -11.67 4.21
CA THR A 18 18.43 -11.53 3.36
C THR A 18 17.23 -11.56 4.27
N SER A 19 16.72 -10.39 4.62
CA SER A 19 15.44 -10.25 5.30
C SER A 19 14.39 -9.94 4.25
N ALA A 20 13.32 -10.72 4.20
CA ALA A 20 12.18 -10.45 3.35
C ALA A 20 11.24 -9.47 4.09
N GLN A 21 10.86 -8.38 3.44
CA GLN A 21 9.84 -7.47 3.98
C GLN A 21 8.49 -8.18 4.00
N TYR A 22 7.80 -8.13 5.14
CA TYR A 22 6.48 -8.72 5.33
C TYR A 22 5.40 -8.04 4.48
N ASP A 23 5.41 -6.71 4.41
CA ASP A 23 4.38 -5.94 3.72
C ASP A 23 4.50 -5.97 2.20
N VAL A 24 3.35 -6.11 1.54
CA VAL A 24 3.21 -6.15 0.08
C VAL A 24 3.62 -4.84 -0.60
N SER A 25 4.05 -4.94 -1.86
CA SER A 25 4.43 -3.81 -2.70
C SER A 25 3.48 -3.72 -3.89
N PHE A 26 2.97 -2.52 -4.15
CA PHE A 26 2.11 -2.23 -5.29
C PHE A 26 2.79 -1.28 -6.28
N GLY A 27 2.65 -1.55 -7.57
CA GLY A 27 3.10 -0.65 -8.62
C GLY A 27 2.34 0.67 -8.60
N HIS A 28 1.03 0.64 -8.28
CA HIS A 28 0.19 1.83 -8.11
C HIS A 28 0.05 2.26 -6.64
N TYR A 29 1.14 2.23 -5.84
CA TYR A 29 1.11 2.56 -4.42
C TYR A 29 0.41 3.90 -4.10
N TRP A 30 0.55 4.89 -4.97
CA TRP A 30 -0.10 6.20 -4.84
C TRP A 30 -1.64 6.16 -4.95
N SER A 31 -2.21 5.10 -5.50
CA SER A 31 -3.66 4.83 -5.52
C SER A 31 -4.13 3.98 -4.34
N MET A 32 -3.21 3.32 -3.67
CA MET A 32 -3.47 2.37 -2.58
C MET A 32 -2.85 2.85 -1.26
N GLU A 33 -2.70 4.17 -1.07
CA GLU A 33 -2.12 4.76 0.13
C GLU A 33 -2.75 4.27 1.45
N PRO A 34 -4.07 3.99 1.55
CA PRO A 34 -4.64 3.40 2.76
C PRO A 34 -4.03 2.05 3.16
N SER A 35 -3.40 1.31 2.24
CA SER A 35 -2.77 0.02 2.54
C SER A 35 -1.59 0.15 3.51
N PHE A 36 -0.91 1.30 3.51
CA PHE A 36 0.28 1.56 4.34
C PHE A 36 0.16 2.82 5.22
N ASN A 37 -0.78 3.75 4.92
CA ASN A 37 -0.96 4.96 5.74
C ASN A 37 -2.45 5.21 6.03
N PRO A 38 -2.94 4.90 7.24
CA PRO A 38 -4.33 5.07 7.60
C PRO A 38 -4.79 6.53 7.63
N ALA A 39 -3.89 7.51 7.69
CA ALA A 39 -4.24 8.93 7.66
C ALA A 39 -4.81 9.40 6.31
N THR A 40 -4.70 8.57 5.28
CA THR A 40 -5.16 8.89 3.93
C THR A 40 -6.60 8.47 3.64
N VAL A 41 -7.25 7.68 4.52
CA VAL A 41 -8.65 7.27 4.33
C VAL A 41 -9.57 8.49 4.33
N GLY A 42 -10.48 8.56 3.38
CA GLY A 42 -11.40 9.68 3.24
C GLY A 42 -10.72 11.02 2.95
N LYS A 43 -9.51 11.04 2.43
CA LYS A 43 -8.79 12.28 2.12
C LYS A 43 -9.50 13.13 1.06
N ASP A 44 -10.21 12.51 0.15
CA ASP A 44 -10.98 13.16 -0.89
C ASP A 44 -12.47 13.18 -0.55
N ALA A 45 -13.22 14.16 -1.07
CA ALA A 45 -14.66 14.25 -0.84
C ALA A 45 -15.44 13.22 -1.69
N LYS A 46 -15.00 11.95 -1.62
CA LYS A 46 -15.50 10.84 -2.44
C LYS A 46 -15.66 9.58 -1.62
N LEU A 47 -16.65 8.77 -1.98
CA LEU A 47 -16.68 7.37 -1.61
C LEU A 47 -15.80 6.63 -2.62
N ASN A 48 -14.81 5.91 -2.12
CA ASN A 48 -13.86 5.17 -2.92
C ASN A 48 -14.02 3.67 -2.68
N PHE A 49 -14.01 2.90 -3.77
CA PHE A 49 -13.79 1.46 -3.75
C PHE A 49 -12.53 1.19 -4.56
N THR A 50 -11.66 0.36 -4.04
CA THR A 50 -10.39 0.03 -4.68
C THR A 50 -10.15 -1.47 -4.59
N GLY A 51 -9.81 -2.08 -5.72
CA GLY A 51 -9.35 -3.45 -5.81
C GLY A 51 -8.05 -3.50 -6.61
N ALA A 52 -7.13 -4.39 -6.24
CA ALA A 52 -5.95 -4.68 -7.02
C ALA A 52 -5.62 -6.17 -6.95
N TYR A 53 -5.06 -6.67 -8.02
CA TYR A 53 -4.51 -8.01 -8.09
C TYR A 53 -3.12 -7.94 -8.73
N ALA A 54 -2.13 -8.43 -8.00
CA ALA A 54 -0.75 -8.46 -8.45
C ALA A 54 -0.25 -9.90 -8.54
N ILE A 55 0.37 -10.24 -9.65
CA ILE A 55 1.11 -11.47 -9.88
C ILE A 55 2.57 -11.08 -9.92
N GLN A 56 3.31 -11.43 -8.86
CA GLN A 56 4.73 -11.10 -8.78
C GLN A 56 5.57 -12.25 -9.34
N MET A 57 6.72 -11.93 -9.94
CA MET A 57 7.65 -12.91 -10.50
C MET A 57 6.93 -13.94 -11.39
N ALA A 58 6.14 -13.47 -12.35
CA ALA A 58 5.38 -14.33 -13.24
C ALA A 58 6.29 -15.32 -14.00
N GLY A 59 5.88 -16.58 -14.06
CA GLY A 59 6.65 -17.66 -14.65
C GLY A 59 7.44 -18.53 -13.66
N PHE A 60 7.49 -18.15 -12.39
CA PHE A 60 8.00 -19.03 -11.33
C PHE A 60 6.87 -19.88 -10.75
N GLU A 61 7.20 -21.10 -10.35
CA GLU A 61 6.28 -21.97 -9.62
C GLU A 61 6.00 -21.38 -8.23
N HIS A 62 4.73 -21.39 -7.79
CA HIS A 62 4.30 -20.80 -6.52
C HIS A 62 4.66 -19.31 -6.34
N ASN A 63 4.66 -18.56 -7.43
CA ASN A 63 4.95 -17.13 -7.43
C ASN A 63 4.01 -16.34 -6.50
N PRO A 64 4.47 -15.23 -5.89
CA PRO A 64 3.61 -14.43 -5.02
C PRO A 64 2.42 -13.82 -5.75
N ASN A 65 1.24 -13.91 -5.12
CA ASN A 65 0.00 -13.35 -5.63
C ASN A 65 -0.67 -12.53 -4.53
N THR A 66 -0.86 -11.25 -4.79
CA THR A 66 -1.46 -10.32 -3.85
C THR A 66 -2.82 -9.86 -4.32
N MET A 67 -3.82 -9.95 -3.44
CA MET A 67 -5.14 -9.36 -3.63
C MET A 67 -5.35 -8.25 -2.59
N TYR A 68 -5.79 -7.09 -3.05
CA TYR A 68 -6.16 -5.94 -2.23
C TYR A 68 -7.59 -5.53 -2.53
N ALA A 69 -8.36 -5.26 -1.50
CA ALA A 69 -9.67 -4.64 -1.60
C ALA A 69 -9.86 -3.63 -0.47
N ALA A 70 -10.35 -2.45 -0.78
CA ALA A 70 -10.62 -1.40 0.20
C ALA A 70 -11.83 -0.57 -0.19
N ALA A 71 -12.45 0.00 0.84
CA ALA A 71 -13.45 1.04 0.69
C ALA A 71 -13.19 2.12 1.74
N ASP A 72 -13.24 3.39 1.32
CA ASP A 72 -13.10 4.51 2.24
C ASP A 72 -14.02 5.67 1.87
N MET A 73 -14.38 6.44 2.87
CA MET A 73 -15.22 7.63 2.69
C MET A 73 -14.91 8.70 3.75
N PRO A 74 -15.04 9.98 3.38
CA PRO A 74 -15.02 11.07 4.33
C PRO A 74 -16.40 11.29 4.96
N PHE A 75 -16.40 11.91 6.14
CA PHE A 75 -17.57 12.53 6.74
C PHE A 75 -17.17 13.80 7.49
N TYR A 76 -18.13 14.67 7.76
CA TYR A 76 -17.89 15.90 8.50
C TYR A 76 -18.60 15.82 9.84
N ALA A 77 -17.86 15.91 10.93
CA ALA A 77 -18.35 15.91 12.30
C ALA A 77 -17.45 16.78 13.18
N LEU A 78 -17.96 17.25 14.33
CA LEU A 78 -17.19 18.01 15.32
C LEU A 78 -16.37 19.17 14.71
N ARG A 79 -16.91 19.83 13.69
CA ARG A 79 -16.29 20.93 12.95
C ARG A 79 -14.99 20.56 12.23
N SER A 80 -14.79 19.30 11.93
CA SER A 80 -13.63 18.81 11.19
C SER A 80 -14.03 17.74 10.18
N TYR A 81 -13.12 17.47 9.26
CA TYR A 81 -13.23 16.32 8.37
C TYR A 81 -12.68 15.08 9.05
N HIS A 82 -13.30 13.97 8.77
CA HIS A 82 -12.91 12.65 9.22
C HIS A 82 -12.96 11.68 8.05
N GLY A 83 -12.19 10.61 8.13
CA GLY A 83 -12.22 9.50 7.19
C GLY A 83 -12.45 8.18 7.92
N VAL A 84 -13.17 7.29 7.29
CA VAL A 84 -13.29 5.89 7.71
C VAL A 84 -13.02 4.99 6.52
N GLY A 85 -12.43 3.84 6.78
CA GLY A 85 -12.11 2.87 5.75
C GLY A 85 -12.08 1.45 6.29
N ILE A 86 -12.25 0.53 5.37
CA ILE A 86 -12.04 -0.91 5.57
C ILE A 86 -11.10 -1.40 4.49
N GLN A 87 -10.19 -2.30 4.84
CA GLN A 87 -9.31 -2.93 3.87
C GLN A 87 -9.20 -4.42 4.11
N PHE A 88 -8.95 -5.14 3.04
CA PHE A 88 -8.61 -6.55 3.00
C PHE A 88 -7.38 -6.74 2.12
N ILE A 89 -6.40 -7.46 2.63
CA ILE A 89 -5.23 -7.92 1.88
C ILE A 89 -5.15 -9.43 2.03
N ASN A 90 -4.89 -10.12 0.94
CA ASN A 90 -4.49 -11.52 0.94
C ASN A 90 -3.25 -11.66 0.07
N ASP A 91 -2.16 -12.03 0.69
CA ASP A 91 -0.88 -12.23 0.02
C ASP A 91 -0.47 -13.70 0.16
N ALA A 92 -0.34 -14.38 -0.97
CA ALA A 92 0.06 -15.78 -1.03
C ALA A 92 1.47 -15.86 -1.60
N ILE A 93 2.42 -16.35 -0.82
CA ILE A 93 3.84 -16.45 -1.17
C ILE A 93 4.32 -17.87 -0.92
N GLY A 94 4.47 -18.65 -1.98
CA GLY A 94 4.86 -20.05 -1.84
C GLY A 94 3.81 -20.83 -1.04
N LEU A 95 4.22 -21.31 0.13
CA LEU A 95 3.37 -22.08 1.05
C LEU A 95 2.70 -21.22 2.13
N PHE A 96 3.04 -19.94 2.19
CA PHE A 96 2.47 -18.98 3.14
C PHE A 96 1.29 -18.23 2.54
N SER A 97 0.30 -17.93 3.37
CA SER A 97 -0.79 -17.02 3.05
C SER A 97 -1.03 -16.05 4.19
N HIS A 98 -0.81 -14.78 3.92
CA HIS A 98 -0.95 -13.67 4.86
C HIS A 98 -2.25 -12.94 4.55
N LYS A 99 -3.21 -12.96 5.48
CA LYS A 99 -4.48 -12.24 5.35
C LYS A 99 -4.57 -11.15 6.39
N ARG A 100 -4.93 -9.95 5.96
CA ARG A 100 -5.15 -8.80 6.84
C ARG A 100 -6.51 -8.18 6.55
N ILE A 101 -7.35 -8.04 7.60
CA ILE A 101 -8.58 -7.27 7.55
C ILE A 101 -8.40 -6.10 8.50
N GLY A 102 -8.53 -4.86 8.01
CA GLY A 102 -8.30 -3.65 8.79
C GLY A 102 -9.47 -2.70 8.75
N LEU A 103 -9.74 -2.07 9.90
CA LEU A 103 -10.60 -0.91 10.05
C LEU A 103 -9.74 0.33 10.26
N GLN A 104 -10.04 1.39 9.54
CA GLN A 104 -9.23 2.60 9.54
C GLN A 104 -10.07 3.82 9.87
N TYR A 105 -9.46 4.73 10.61
CA TYR A 105 -10.05 6.01 10.95
C TYR A 105 -8.99 7.10 10.79
N ALA A 106 -9.39 8.27 10.26
CA ALA A 106 -8.54 9.44 10.15
C ALA A 106 -9.27 10.69 10.64
N TYR A 107 -8.63 11.46 11.50
CA TYR A 107 -9.02 12.82 11.87
C TYR A 107 -8.27 13.81 10.98
N GLN A 108 -8.98 14.72 10.30
CA GLN A 108 -8.40 15.52 9.23
C GLN A 108 -8.69 17.04 9.41
N PRO A 109 -8.12 17.69 10.44
CA PRO A 109 -8.26 19.12 10.63
C PRO A 109 -7.56 19.93 9.52
N GLU A 110 -8.13 21.10 9.22
CA GLU A 110 -7.45 22.09 8.40
C GLU A 110 -6.44 22.87 9.25
N LEU A 111 -5.18 22.87 8.81
CA LEU A 111 -4.07 23.49 9.54
C LEU A 111 -3.06 24.08 8.55
N PHE A 112 -2.55 25.27 8.83
CA PHE A 112 -1.54 25.97 8.03
C PHE A 112 -1.85 26.06 6.52
N GLY A 113 -3.14 26.21 6.15
CA GLY A 113 -3.58 26.29 4.77
C GLY A 113 -3.53 24.98 4.00
N GLY A 114 -3.44 23.87 4.69
CA GLY A 114 -3.54 22.50 4.19
C GLY A 114 -4.42 21.65 5.10
N ARG A 115 -4.46 20.36 4.85
CA ARG A 115 -5.18 19.40 5.67
C ARG A 115 -4.20 18.37 6.26
N LEU A 116 -4.18 18.31 7.60
CA LEU A 116 -3.42 17.33 8.35
C LEU A 116 -4.31 16.10 8.62
N GLY A 117 -3.85 14.91 8.25
CA GLY A 117 -4.46 13.63 8.61
C GLY A 117 -3.73 12.97 9.78
N LEU A 118 -4.48 12.52 10.77
CA LEU A 118 -4.02 11.67 11.87
C LEU A 118 -4.80 10.36 11.77
N GLY A 119 -4.11 9.27 11.48
CA GLY A 119 -4.73 7.99 11.14
C GLY A 119 -4.44 6.89 12.15
N LEU A 120 -5.43 6.04 12.37
CA LEU A 120 -5.35 4.81 13.14
C LEU A 120 -5.85 3.66 12.28
N ASN A 121 -5.12 2.56 12.28
CA ASN A 121 -5.53 1.27 11.72
C ASN A 121 -5.58 0.23 12.82
N LEU A 122 -6.67 -0.52 12.87
CA LEU A 122 -6.83 -1.69 13.73
C LEU A 122 -7.12 -2.88 12.82
N SER A 123 -6.29 -3.89 12.85
CA SER A 123 -6.42 -5.04 11.96
C SER A 123 -6.26 -6.38 12.66
N MET A 124 -6.85 -7.39 12.05
CA MET A 124 -6.64 -8.79 12.36
C MET A 124 -5.79 -9.40 11.27
N LEU A 125 -4.72 -10.03 11.68
CA LEU A 125 -3.84 -10.83 10.84
C LEU A 125 -4.25 -12.30 10.98
N ASN A 126 -4.24 -13.02 9.88
CA ASN A 126 -4.39 -14.48 9.84
C ASN A 126 -3.32 -15.05 8.93
N GLU A 127 -2.41 -15.76 9.55
CA GLU A 127 -1.25 -16.37 8.93
C GLU A 127 -1.51 -17.86 8.73
N LYS A 128 -1.25 -18.37 7.54
CA LYS A 128 -1.37 -19.79 7.23
C LYS A 128 -0.11 -20.28 6.57
N PHE A 129 0.38 -21.42 7.04
CA PHE A 129 1.43 -22.20 6.39
C PHE A 129 0.84 -23.55 5.94
N ASP A 130 0.96 -23.87 4.66
CA ASP A 130 0.44 -25.12 4.08
C ASP A 130 1.56 -26.13 3.85
N GLY A 131 1.93 -26.84 4.91
CA GLY A 131 2.98 -27.86 4.86
C GLY A 131 2.61 -29.12 4.07
N SER A 132 1.33 -29.29 3.69
CA SER A 132 0.89 -30.46 2.91
C SER A 132 1.44 -30.47 1.48
N LYS A 133 1.95 -29.34 1.01
CA LYS A 133 2.54 -29.16 -0.33
C LYS A 133 4.07 -29.22 -0.32
N LEU A 134 4.69 -29.51 0.83
CA LEU A 134 6.13 -29.73 0.90
C LEU A 134 6.47 -31.05 0.21
N ASP A 135 7.40 -30.98 -0.72
CA ASP A 135 8.05 -32.17 -1.29
C ASP A 135 9.22 -32.54 -0.37
N ILE A 136 8.99 -33.51 0.51
CA ILE A 136 9.98 -34.00 1.50
C ILE A 136 10.17 -35.48 1.33
N ASP A 137 11.44 -35.92 1.29
CA ASP A 137 11.80 -37.31 1.16
C ASP A 137 11.40 -38.15 2.39
N ASP A 138 11.41 -37.55 3.59
CA ASP A 138 10.98 -38.16 4.85
C ASP A 138 9.78 -37.47 5.46
N THR A 139 8.59 -38.02 5.19
CA THR A 139 7.31 -37.53 5.74
C THR A 139 7.15 -37.76 7.24
N LYS A 140 8.07 -38.44 7.89
CA LYS A 140 8.04 -38.71 9.34
C LYS A 140 8.95 -37.82 10.16
N ASP A 141 9.65 -36.87 9.52
CA ASP A 141 10.49 -35.91 10.24
C ASP A 141 9.59 -35.00 11.12
N PRO A 142 9.75 -35.07 12.46
CA PRO A 142 8.92 -34.27 13.37
C PRO A 142 9.20 -32.78 13.33
N LEU A 143 10.23 -32.32 12.61
CA LEU A 143 10.56 -30.93 12.40
C LEU A 143 9.66 -30.27 11.34
N PHE A 144 9.09 -31.07 10.43
CA PHE A 144 8.23 -30.55 9.36
C PHE A 144 6.77 -30.81 9.66
N THR A 145 5.98 -29.74 9.61
CA THR A 145 4.52 -29.83 9.70
C THR A 145 3.94 -30.17 8.34
N THR A 146 3.46 -31.39 8.16
CA THR A 146 2.82 -31.88 6.92
C THR A 146 1.35 -31.49 6.80
N THR A 147 0.78 -30.89 7.84
CA THR A 147 -0.60 -30.39 7.87
C THR A 147 -0.63 -28.87 7.83
N PRO A 148 -1.68 -28.26 7.22
CA PRO A 148 -1.82 -26.82 7.28
C PRO A 148 -1.95 -26.33 8.73
N VAL A 149 -1.15 -25.34 9.09
CA VAL A 149 -1.22 -24.63 10.36
C VAL A 149 -1.60 -23.18 10.16
N ASN A 150 -2.32 -22.61 11.09
CA ASN A 150 -2.72 -21.19 11.05
C ASN A 150 -2.59 -20.56 12.43
N GLY A 151 -2.40 -19.26 12.41
CA GLY A 151 -2.38 -18.41 13.60
C GLY A 151 -3.04 -17.07 13.30
N SER A 152 -3.44 -16.35 14.32
CA SER A 152 -4.05 -15.04 14.19
C SER A 152 -3.48 -14.08 15.21
N GLY A 153 -3.36 -12.80 14.83
CA GLY A 153 -2.86 -11.75 15.70
C GLY A 153 -3.62 -10.44 15.49
N PHE A 154 -3.60 -9.60 16.51
CA PHE A 154 -4.10 -8.24 16.45
C PHE A 154 -2.96 -7.30 16.06
N ASP A 155 -3.27 -6.32 15.22
CA ASP A 155 -2.28 -5.41 14.67
C ASP A 155 -2.77 -3.95 14.70
N ILE A 156 -1.83 -3.04 14.97
CA ILE A 156 -2.08 -1.60 15.09
C ILE A 156 -1.16 -0.86 14.12
N GLY A 157 -1.72 0.12 13.40
CA GLY A 157 -0.97 1.06 12.58
C GLY A 157 -1.36 2.50 12.87
N LEU A 158 -0.38 3.40 12.79
CA LEU A 158 -0.56 4.84 12.95
C LEU A 158 -0.06 5.57 11.72
N GLY A 159 -0.68 6.71 11.41
CA GLY A 159 -0.30 7.52 10.27
C GLY A 159 -0.42 9.01 10.49
N LEU A 160 0.45 9.73 9.83
CA LEU A 160 0.42 11.16 9.62
C LEU A 160 0.40 11.45 8.13
N TYR A 161 -0.39 12.41 7.71
CA TYR A 161 -0.45 12.82 6.32
C TYR A 161 -0.79 14.31 6.23
N TYR A 162 0.03 15.09 5.55
CA TYR A 162 -0.26 16.50 5.32
C TYR A 162 -0.31 16.77 3.84
N ARG A 163 -1.37 17.47 3.38
CA ARG A 163 -1.53 17.85 1.98
C ARG A 163 -1.91 19.32 1.80
N ARG A 164 -1.39 19.89 0.76
CA ARG A 164 -1.81 21.16 0.16
C ARG A 164 -2.22 20.94 -1.28
N ALA A 165 -2.48 22.05 -2.02
CA ALA A 165 -2.95 21.98 -3.40
C ALA A 165 -2.06 21.09 -4.29
N ASP A 166 -0.76 21.31 -4.25
CA ASP A 166 0.18 20.70 -5.20
C ASP A 166 1.13 19.67 -4.58
N TRP A 167 1.18 19.53 -3.27
CA TRP A 167 2.11 18.62 -2.63
C TRP A 167 1.53 17.93 -1.40
N TYR A 168 2.10 16.81 -1.09
CA TYR A 168 1.80 16.08 0.14
C TYR A 168 3.05 15.45 0.72
N ALA A 169 3.00 15.18 2.01
CA ALA A 169 3.98 14.36 2.73
C ALA A 169 3.24 13.50 3.75
N GLY A 170 3.73 12.30 3.97
CA GLY A 170 3.13 11.37 4.92
C GLY A 170 4.18 10.49 5.58
N PHE A 171 3.89 10.12 6.81
CA PHE A 171 4.65 9.15 7.58
C PHE A 171 3.69 8.18 8.25
N SER A 172 4.02 6.91 8.28
CA SER A 172 3.22 5.93 9.00
C SER A 172 4.07 4.79 9.54
N VAL A 173 3.52 4.13 10.54
CA VAL A 173 4.08 2.91 11.12
C VAL A 173 2.96 1.88 11.12
N MET A 174 3.18 0.77 10.44
CA MET A 174 2.32 -0.41 10.51
C MET A 174 2.97 -1.43 11.43
N HIS A 175 2.19 -2.36 11.94
CA HIS A 175 2.66 -3.39 12.88
C HIS A 175 3.34 -2.79 14.13
N LEU A 176 2.77 -1.70 14.65
CA LEU A 176 3.33 -0.94 15.77
C LEU A 176 3.51 -1.78 17.04
N ASN A 177 2.60 -2.73 17.26
CA ASN A 177 2.64 -3.66 18.40
C ASN A 177 3.51 -4.89 18.13
N SER A 178 4.19 -4.98 16.97
CA SER A 178 5.04 -6.11 16.56
C SER A 178 4.40 -7.44 16.89
N PRO A 179 3.26 -7.79 16.24
CA PRO A 179 2.49 -8.95 16.62
C PRO A 179 3.30 -10.24 16.51
N HIS A 180 3.24 -11.03 17.57
CA HIS A 180 3.77 -12.39 17.65
C HIS A 180 2.61 -13.36 17.37
N ILE A 181 2.76 -14.23 16.39
CA ILE A 181 1.72 -15.15 15.94
C ILE A 181 2.25 -16.59 16.04
N GLU A 182 1.61 -17.38 16.87
CA GLU A 182 1.88 -18.81 16.96
C GLU A 182 1.23 -19.55 15.79
N LEU A 183 2.02 -20.33 15.05
CA LEU A 183 1.61 -21.16 13.91
C LEU A 183 1.64 -22.63 14.30
N GLY A 184 0.53 -23.15 14.84
CA GLY A 184 0.45 -24.47 15.41
C GLY A 184 1.20 -24.56 16.74
N GLU A 185 1.79 -25.73 17.04
CA GLU A 185 2.43 -26.00 18.35
C GLU A 185 3.93 -25.63 18.41
N LYS A 186 4.58 -25.40 17.27
CA LYS A 186 6.06 -25.33 17.19
C LYS A 186 6.61 -24.14 16.41
N ASN A 187 5.80 -23.47 15.62
CA ASN A 187 6.26 -22.39 14.76
C ASN A 187 5.71 -21.05 15.25
N GLU A 188 6.53 -20.03 15.17
CA GLU A 188 6.24 -18.67 15.58
C GLU A 188 6.59 -17.71 14.45
N LEU A 189 5.80 -16.67 14.27
CA LEU A 189 6.05 -15.60 13.31
C LEU A 189 6.02 -14.26 14.04
N ASP A 190 7.17 -13.59 14.06
CA ASP A 190 7.30 -12.23 14.57
C ASP A 190 7.22 -11.24 13.42
N ILE A 191 6.25 -10.33 13.48
CA ILE A 191 6.07 -9.30 12.47
C ILE A 191 6.63 -7.99 13.00
N SER A 192 7.72 -7.52 12.40
CA SER A 192 8.37 -6.27 12.81
C SER A 192 7.59 -5.04 12.38
N ALA A 193 7.66 -3.98 13.20
CA ALA A 193 7.10 -2.69 12.83
C ALA A 193 7.72 -2.17 11.54
N THR A 194 6.85 -1.77 10.60
CA THR A 194 7.27 -1.25 9.29
C THR A 194 6.96 0.24 9.19
N TYR A 195 7.99 1.02 8.87
CA TYR A 195 7.95 2.47 8.74
C TYR A 195 7.83 2.87 7.28
N TYR A 196 6.94 3.81 7.00
CA TYR A 196 6.70 4.36 5.67
C TYR A 196 6.89 5.87 5.65
N LEU A 197 7.55 6.36 4.62
CA LEU A 197 7.67 7.78 4.30
C LEU A 197 7.19 7.98 2.87
N THR A 198 6.24 8.87 2.67
CA THR A 198 5.70 9.17 1.34
C THR A 198 5.66 10.66 1.08
N GLY A 199 5.75 11.05 -0.17
CA GLY A 199 5.62 12.43 -0.59
C GLY A 199 5.34 12.52 -2.08
N GLY A 200 4.84 13.67 -2.50
CA GLY A 200 4.60 13.92 -3.91
C GLY A 200 4.37 15.39 -4.22
N TYR A 201 4.56 15.72 -5.48
CA TYR A 201 4.38 17.06 -6.01
C TYR A 201 3.74 17.02 -7.40
N ASN A 202 2.77 17.90 -7.64
CA ASN A 202 2.07 18.05 -8.91
C ASN A 202 2.63 19.25 -9.65
N ILE A 203 3.24 19.02 -10.81
CA ILE A 203 3.85 20.05 -11.67
C ILE A 203 2.88 20.35 -12.79
N HIS A 204 2.25 21.53 -12.76
CA HIS A 204 1.37 22.01 -13.82
C HIS A 204 2.20 22.46 -15.02
N LEU A 205 1.96 21.84 -16.17
CA LEU A 205 2.62 22.25 -17.41
C LEU A 205 1.90 23.44 -18.05
N ASN A 206 2.55 24.11 -18.99
CA ASN A 206 1.93 25.22 -19.76
C ASN A 206 0.74 24.77 -20.63
N HIS A 207 0.47 23.47 -20.68
CA HIS A 207 -0.67 22.90 -21.39
C HIS A 207 -1.83 22.67 -20.39
N PRO A 208 -3.04 23.20 -20.65
CA PRO A 208 -4.14 23.26 -19.68
C PRO A 208 -4.65 21.89 -19.20
N PHE A 209 -4.36 20.83 -19.94
CA PHE A 209 -4.83 19.46 -19.63
C PHE A 209 -3.74 18.54 -19.13
N LEU A 210 -2.47 18.99 -19.05
CA LEU A 210 -1.35 18.15 -18.69
C LEU A 210 -0.73 18.57 -17.37
N THR A 211 -0.56 17.57 -16.49
CA THR A 211 0.13 17.72 -15.21
C THR A 211 1.09 16.55 -15.01
N VAL A 212 2.29 16.81 -14.53
CA VAL A 212 3.20 15.76 -14.10
C VAL A 212 3.03 15.53 -12.60
N HIS A 213 2.63 14.32 -12.23
CA HIS A 213 2.52 13.90 -10.84
C HIS A 213 3.78 13.12 -10.47
N THR A 214 4.55 13.65 -9.54
CA THR A 214 5.69 12.95 -8.96
C THR A 214 5.31 12.38 -7.60
N SER A 215 5.86 11.22 -7.25
CA SER A 215 5.66 10.63 -5.93
C SER A 215 6.85 9.78 -5.52
N VAL A 216 7.07 9.68 -4.22
CA VAL A 216 8.08 8.83 -3.60
C VAL A 216 7.45 8.05 -2.46
N LEU A 217 7.84 6.80 -2.31
CA LEU A 217 7.51 5.93 -1.18
C LEU A 217 8.79 5.24 -0.72
N GLY A 218 9.18 5.51 0.53
CA GLY A 218 10.22 4.76 1.23
C GLY A 218 9.58 3.87 2.28
N ARG A 219 10.10 2.66 2.47
CA ARG A 219 9.69 1.75 3.55
C ARG A 219 10.86 1.00 4.13
N THR A 220 10.79 0.69 5.43
CA THR A 220 11.79 -0.12 6.14
C THR A 220 11.16 -0.78 7.37
N ASP A 221 11.60 -1.98 7.67
CA ASP A 221 11.33 -2.71 8.91
C ASP A 221 12.51 -2.65 9.90
N GLY A 222 13.51 -1.80 9.59
CA GLY A 222 14.75 -1.66 10.35
C GLY A 222 15.88 -2.58 9.87
N VAL A 223 15.59 -3.58 9.06
CA VAL A 223 16.58 -4.52 8.47
C VAL A 223 16.66 -4.34 6.96
N ALA A 224 15.53 -4.40 6.28
CA ALA A 224 15.42 -4.19 4.84
C ALA A 224 14.83 -2.80 4.56
N TYR A 225 15.17 -2.24 3.39
CA TYR A 225 14.58 -0.99 2.93
C TYR A 225 14.27 -1.06 1.44
N ARG A 226 13.20 -0.40 1.04
CA ARG A 226 12.84 -0.17 -0.36
C ARG A 226 12.41 1.29 -0.54
N ALA A 227 12.82 1.87 -1.65
CA ALA A 227 12.35 3.18 -2.08
C ALA A 227 11.84 3.08 -3.51
N ASP A 228 10.70 3.70 -3.78
CA ASP A 228 10.08 3.77 -5.09
C ASP A 228 9.88 5.24 -5.44
N VAL A 229 10.41 5.68 -6.59
CA VAL A 229 10.25 7.04 -7.12
C VAL A 229 9.47 6.96 -8.42
N SER A 230 8.35 7.66 -8.52
CA SER A 230 7.46 7.61 -9.68
C SER A 230 7.26 8.99 -10.31
N GLY A 231 7.16 8.99 -11.63
CA GLY A 231 6.74 10.14 -12.43
C GLY A 231 5.63 9.73 -13.40
N ARG A 232 4.52 10.48 -13.40
CA ARG A 232 3.36 10.19 -14.25
C ARG A 232 2.92 11.44 -14.96
N LEU A 233 2.76 11.36 -16.28
CA LEU A 233 2.09 12.39 -17.06
C LEU A 233 0.59 12.12 -17.05
N VAL A 234 -0.19 13.05 -16.54
CA VAL A 234 -1.64 12.95 -16.39
C VAL A 234 -2.29 13.93 -17.37
N TYR A 235 -3.14 13.41 -18.23
CA TYR A 235 -4.02 14.18 -19.12
C TYR A 235 -5.40 14.23 -18.50
N SER A 236 -5.89 15.43 -18.16
CA SER A 236 -7.18 15.67 -17.53
C SER A 236 -8.06 16.50 -18.43
N HIS A 237 -9.17 15.95 -18.90
CA HIS A 237 -10.15 16.66 -19.71
C HIS A 237 -11.56 16.21 -19.31
N GLU A 238 -12.41 17.16 -18.90
CA GLU A 238 -13.77 16.92 -18.40
C GLU A 238 -13.79 15.89 -17.25
N LYS A 239 -14.47 14.73 -17.45
CA LYS A 239 -14.58 13.63 -16.49
C LYS A 239 -13.64 12.46 -16.80
N ARG A 240 -12.57 12.72 -17.56
CA ARG A 240 -11.58 11.72 -17.98
C ARG A 240 -10.20 12.15 -17.55
N ASN A 241 -9.53 11.29 -16.86
CA ASN A 241 -8.11 11.45 -16.54
C ASN A 241 -7.39 10.20 -17.05
N LEU A 242 -6.44 10.39 -17.93
CA LEU A 242 -5.57 9.31 -18.42
C LEU A 242 -4.16 9.56 -17.92
N TYR A 243 -3.42 8.53 -17.62
CA TYR A 243 -2.02 8.66 -17.24
C TYR A 243 -1.14 7.57 -17.84
N GLY A 244 0.11 7.92 -18.06
CA GLY A 244 1.22 7.01 -18.30
C GLY A 244 2.38 7.42 -17.42
N GLY A 245 3.12 6.47 -16.89
CA GLY A 245 4.20 6.78 -15.97
C GLY A 245 5.23 5.68 -15.83
N LEU A 246 6.32 6.05 -15.16
CA LEU A 246 7.40 5.18 -14.80
C LEU A 246 7.68 5.29 -13.32
N SER A 247 8.05 4.18 -12.70
CA SER A 247 8.57 4.13 -11.36
C SER A 247 9.93 3.43 -11.37
N TYR A 248 10.83 3.92 -10.54
CA TYR A 248 12.14 3.33 -10.35
C TYR A 248 12.34 3.00 -8.88
N SER A 249 12.68 1.76 -8.61
CA SER A 249 13.07 1.27 -7.30
C SER A 249 14.55 0.91 -7.35
N PRO A 250 15.44 1.72 -6.74
CA PRO A 250 16.87 1.45 -6.75
C PRO A 250 17.17 0.03 -6.27
N THR A 251 18.07 -0.67 -6.96
CA THR A 251 18.47 -2.06 -6.70
C THR A 251 17.40 -3.13 -6.88
N ASN A 252 16.14 -2.77 -7.17
CA ASN A 252 15.03 -3.71 -7.33
C ASN A 252 14.50 -3.77 -8.78
N SER A 253 13.91 -2.66 -9.27
CA SER A 253 13.10 -2.75 -10.50
C SER A 253 12.82 -1.39 -11.16
N VAL A 254 12.34 -1.48 -12.39
CA VAL A 254 11.67 -0.41 -13.12
C VAL A 254 10.25 -0.84 -13.42
N THR A 255 9.27 0.03 -13.14
CA THR A 255 7.85 -0.26 -13.37
C THR A 255 7.27 0.71 -14.40
N VAL A 256 6.61 0.19 -15.42
CA VAL A 256 5.80 0.96 -16.36
C VAL A 256 4.36 0.95 -15.89
N GLN A 257 3.69 2.11 -15.91
CA GLN A 257 2.32 2.27 -15.42
C GLN A 257 1.46 2.97 -16.48
N ILE A 258 0.26 2.46 -16.69
CA ILE A 258 -0.76 3.11 -17.54
C ILE A 258 -2.12 2.98 -16.86
N GLY A 259 -3.00 3.93 -17.13
CA GLY A 259 -4.37 3.82 -16.61
C GLY A 259 -5.15 5.12 -16.74
N GLY A 260 -6.26 5.19 -16.04
CA GLY A 260 -7.10 6.36 -16.05
C GLY A 260 -8.34 6.26 -15.20
N VAL A 261 -9.09 7.37 -15.19
CA VAL A 261 -10.39 7.52 -14.54
C VAL A 261 -11.38 7.99 -15.59
N ILE A 262 -12.47 7.28 -15.77
CA ILE A 262 -13.54 7.63 -16.71
C ILE A 262 -14.87 7.51 -15.98
N ARG A 263 -15.57 8.65 -15.77
CA ARG A 263 -16.87 8.69 -15.09
C ARG A 263 -16.88 8.01 -13.71
N GLY A 264 -15.79 8.14 -12.96
CA GLY A 264 -15.63 7.54 -11.64
C GLY A 264 -15.05 6.13 -11.61
N VAL A 265 -15.04 5.40 -12.73
CA VAL A 265 -14.35 4.11 -12.84
C VAL A 265 -12.87 4.35 -13.03
N ARG A 266 -12.05 3.77 -12.18
CA ARG A 266 -10.59 3.82 -12.20
C ARG A 266 -10.06 2.48 -12.70
N LEU A 267 -9.13 2.52 -13.65
CA LEU A 267 -8.45 1.32 -14.14
C LEU A 267 -6.98 1.66 -14.29
N GLY A 268 -6.12 0.71 -13.94
CA GLY A 268 -4.70 0.84 -14.12
C GLY A 268 -4.03 -0.52 -14.27
N TYR A 269 -2.95 -0.53 -15.02
CA TYR A 269 -2.09 -1.68 -15.20
C TYR A 269 -0.65 -1.25 -15.01
N SER A 270 0.13 -2.05 -14.29
CA SER A 270 1.56 -1.89 -14.21
C SER A 270 2.31 -3.18 -14.54
N TYR A 271 3.47 -2.98 -15.13
CA TYR A 271 4.42 -4.03 -15.40
C TYR A 271 5.77 -3.68 -14.78
N GLU A 272 6.23 -4.51 -13.85
CA GLU A 272 7.48 -4.34 -13.12
C GLU A 272 8.55 -5.28 -13.70
N ILE A 273 9.67 -4.69 -14.10
CA ILE A 273 10.84 -5.38 -14.66
C ILE A 273 11.91 -5.35 -13.57
N TYR A 274 12.32 -6.52 -13.09
CA TYR A 274 13.38 -6.63 -12.09
C TYR A 274 14.75 -6.33 -12.71
N THR A 275 15.51 -5.47 -12.04
CA THR A 275 16.89 -5.10 -12.42
C THR A 275 17.91 -5.71 -11.46
N SER A 276 17.46 -6.39 -10.41
CA SER A 276 18.28 -7.14 -9.46
C SER A 276 18.71 -8.50 -10.03
N SER A 277 19.60 -9.21 -9.32
CA SER A 277 20.10 -10.54 -9.71
C SER A 277 19.00 -11.60 -9.89
N ILE A 278 17.79 -11.35 -9.41
CA ILE A 278 16.61 -12.23 -9.54
C ILE A 278 15.81 -11.86 -10.82
N SER A 279 16.47 -11.38 -11.87
CA SER A 279 15.82 -10.95 -13.14
C SER A 279 15.30 -12.10 -14.01
N PHE A 280 15.28 -13.32 -13.51
CA PHE A 280 14.79 -14.48 -14.25
C PHE A 280 13.27 -14.60 -14.08
N GLY A 281 12.53 -14.27 -15.12
CA GLY A 281 11.08 -14.42 -15.15
C GLY A 281 10.42 -13.37 -16.05
N ASN A 282 9.10 -13.42 -16.09
CA ASN A 282 8.29 -12.52 -16.90
C ASN A 282 7.91 -11.22 -16.17
N GLY A 283 8.68 -10.83 -15.13
CA GLY A 283 8.41 -9.63 -14.34
C GLY A 283 7.19 -9.79 -13.42
N SER A 284 6.62 -8.67 -12.99
CA SER A 284 5.39 -8.65 -12.20
C SER A 284 4.31 -7.84 -12.92
N HIS A 285 3.09 -8.31 -12.79
CA HIS A 285 1.90 -7.70 -13.39
C HIS A 285 0.94 -7.28 -12.28
N GLU A 286 0.43 -6.06 -12.36
CA GLU A 286 -0.62 -5.59 -11.45
C GLU A 286 -1.76 -5.00 -12.25
N LEU A 287 -2.96 -5.43 -11.91
CA LEU A 287 -4.20 -4.84 -12.38
C LEU A 287 -4.88 -4.12 -11.19
N PHE A 288 -5.21 -2.86 -11.40
CA PHE A 288 -5.93 -2.03 -10.44
C PHE A 288 -7.27 -1.64 -11.01
N ILE A 289 -8.32 -1.80 -10.22
CA ILE A 289 -9.67 -1.37 -10.53
C ILE A 289 -10.25 -0.59 -9.36
N GLY A 290 -11.04 0.42 -9.63
CA GLY A 290 -11.74 1.14 -8.57
C GLY A 290 -12.95 1.89 -9.08
N TYR A 291 -13.75 2.36 -8.14
CA TYR A 291 -14.87 3.25 -8.39
C TYR A 291 -14.86 4.38 -7.37
N GLN A 292 -15.07 5.59 -7.83
CA GLN A 292 -15.18 6.77 -6.99
C GLN A 292 -16.43 7.57 -7.35
N THR A 293 -17.13 8.04 -6.32
CA THR A 293 -18.30 8.91 -6.50
C THR A 293 -18.28 10.05 -5.48
N ASP A 294 -18.69 11.23 -5.92
CA ASP A 294 -18.70 12.43 -5.07
C ASP A 294 -19.70 12.28 -3.94
N ILE A 295 -19.33 12.66 -2.73
CA ILE A 295 -20.18 12.73 -1.54
C ILE A 295 -20.44 14.18 -1.21
N ASN A 296 -21.70 14.54 -1.04
CA ASN A 296 -22.08 15.86 -0.55
C ASN A 296 -21.96 15.90 0.98
N LEU A 297 -20.83 16.41 1.48
CA LEU A 297 -20.54 16.53 2.91
C LEU A 297 -21.25 17.71 3.59
N HIS A 298 -21.78 18.65 2.81
CA HIS A 298 -22.55 19.76 3.35
C HIS A 298 -24.00 19.34 3.52
N LYS A 299 -24.50 19.31 4.77
CA LYS A 299 -25.94 19.30 5.01
C LYS A 299 -26.53 20.49 4.25
N LYS A 300 -27.39 20.23 3.26
CA LYS A 300 -28.31 21.27 2.75
C LYS A 300 -29.06 21.78 3.99
N GLY A 301 -28.74 23.00 4.44
CA GLY A 301 -29.46 23.63 5.50
C GLY A 301 -30.95 23.57 5.12
N ARG A 302 -31.76 22.90 5.92
CA ARG A 302 -33.21 23.11 5.84
C ARG A 302 -33.40 24.60 6.10
N ASN A 303 -33.71 25.38 5.09
CA ASN A 303 -34.25 26.74 5.27
C ASN A 303 -35.54 26.61 6.07
N LEU A 304 -35.42 26.69 7.39
CA LEU A 304 -36.53 26.72 8.34
C LEU A 304 -37.33 28.06 8.26
N HIS A 305 -36.88 29.00 7.45
CA HIS A 305 -37.57 30.27 7.20
C HIS A 305 -38.20 30.25 5.80
N LYS A 306 -39.23 29.44 5.59
CA LYS A 306 -40.29 29.84 4.70
C LYS A 306 -41.04 30.95 5.43
N SER A 307 -40.72 32.19 5.13
CA SER A 307 -41.56 33.32 5.46
C SER A 307 -42.94 33.06 4.83
N VAL A 308 -43.90 32.70 5.67
CA VAL A 308 -45.32 32.73 5.28
C VAL A 308 -45.69 34.18 5.32
N ARG A 309 -45.64 34.89 4.16
CA ARG A 309 -46.37 36.13 4.00
C ARG A 309 -47.84 35.77 3.96
N ILE A 310 -48.54 35.99 5.05
CA ILE A 310 -50.00 36.07 5.07
C ILE A 310 -50.34 37.45 4.52
N LEU A 311 -51.01 37.48 3.36
CA LEU A 311 -51.68 38.64 2.83
C LEU A 311 -53.04 38.78 3.49
#